data_9137b8b03beb761b6126a5939949be8c
#
_entry.id   9137b8b03beb761b6126a5939949be8c
#
_cell.length_a   1.000
_cell.length_b   1.000
_cell.length_c   1.000
_cell.angle_alpha   90.00
_cell.angle_beta   90.00
_cell.angle_gamma   90.00
#
_symmetry.space_group_name_H-M   'P 1'
#
loop_
_entity.id
_entity.type
_entity.pdbx_description
1 polymer ?
#
loop_
_entity_poly.entity_id
_entity_poly.type
_entity_poly.pdbx_seq_one_letter_code
_entity_poly.pdbx_strand_id
1 'polypeptide(L)'
;GIHTTIDSSGGCFSERPEFLAQLDELLKYTDLILVDLKHIDREKHKRLTGKYNDHILKFAQYLSDKNIPVWIRHVLVPDVTDFDESLDKLGEFIGTLKNVQKVEVLPYHKLGVYKWETLGLKYPLEDTEPPSDERVENAYNRLTKHLNLSVPAK
;
A
#
# COMPACT_ATOMS: atom_id res chain seq x y z
N GLY A 1 0.83 -24.90 12.60
CA GLY A 1 1.02 -24.66 11.15
C GLY A 1 2.09 -23.62 10.91
N ILE A 2 2.47 -23.42 9.66
CA ILE A 2 3.38 -22.34 9.24
C ILE A 2 2.50 -21.16 8.88
N HIS A 3 2.80 -19.97 9.42
CA HIS A 3 2.13 -18.71 9.04
C HIS A 3 2.49 -18.32 7.60
N THR A 4 1.49 -18.07 6.78
CA THR A 4 1.66 -17.74 5.36
C THR A 4 1.30 -16.26 5.11
N THR A 5 2.19 -15.55 4.41
CA THR A 5 1.99 -14.14 4.08
C THR A 5 2.23 -13.89 2.59
N ILE A 6 1.36 -13.11 1.96
CA ILE A 6 1.49 -12.69 0.57
C ILE A 6 1.77 -11.18 0.53
N ASP A 7 2.80 -10.78 -0.19
CA ASP A 7 3.08 -9.39 -0.53
C ASP A 7 2.51 -9.08 -1.91
N SER A 8 1.62 -8.10 -2.00
CA SER A 8 0.89 -7.81 -3.23
C SER A 8 0.62 -6.33 -3.44
N SER A 9 0.83 -5.88 -4.67
CA SER A 9 0.33 -4.56 -5.11
C SER A 9 -1.14 -4.58 -5.52
N GLY A 10 -1.80 -5.74 -5.52
CA GLY A 10 -3.16 -5.89 -6.04
C GLY A 10 -3.31 -5.66 -7.56
N GLY A 11 -2.19 -5.47 -8.26
CA GLY A 11 -2.17 -5.05 -9.66
C GLY A 11 -2.79 -6.03 -10.66
N CYS A 12 -2.89 -7.30 -10.29
CA CYS A 12 -3.51 -8.35 -11.12
C CYS A 12 -4.97 -8.62 -10.76
N PHE A 13 -5.53 -7.96 -9.75
CA PHE A 13 -6.90 -8.23 -9.31
C PHE A 13 -7.92 -8.04 -10.43
N SER A 14 -8.86 -8.97 -10.50
CA SER A 14 -9.95 -8.97 -11.46
C SER A 14 -11.23 -9.50 -10.82
N GLU A 15 -12.37 -8.90 -11.14
CA GLU A 15 -13.68 -9.34 -10.68
C GLU A 15 -14.27 -10.47 -11.54
N ARG A 16 -13.49 -11.05 -12.46
CA ARG A 16 -13.94 -12.20 -13.26
C ARG A 16 -14.16 -13.40 -12.36
N PRO A 17 -15.26 -14.18 -12.54
CA PRO A 17 -15.60 -15.32 -11.68
C PRO A 17 -14.47 -16.34 -11.55
N GLU A 18 -13.75 -16.62 -12.64
CA GLU A 18 -12.65 -17.60 -12.64
C GLU A 18 -11.47 -17.12 -11.80
N PHE A 19 -11.16 -15.81 -11.86
CA PHE A 19 -10.11 -15.21 -11.04
C PHE A 19 -10.49 -15.22 -9.56
N LEU A 20 -11.73 -14.83 -9.24
CA LEU A 20 -12.22 -14.81 -7.86
C LEU A 20 -12.25 -16.21 -7.25
N ALA A 21 -12.63 -17.23 -8.01
CA ALA A 21 -12.62 -18.61 -7.54
C ALA A 21 -11.20 -19.09 -7.18
N GLN A 22 -10.20 -18.74 -8.01
CA GLN A 22 -8.79 -19.06 -7.72
C GLN A 22 -8.24 -18.27 -6.54
N LEU A 23 -8.60 -16.99 -6.44
CA LEU A 23 -8.21 -16.15 -5.32
C LEU A 23 -8.83 -16.66 -4.01
N ASP A 24 -10.13 -16.99 -4.00
CA ASP A 24 -10.80 -17.54 -2.83
C ASP A 24 -10.17 -18.86 -2.36
N GLU A 25 -9.73 -19.71 -3.29
CA GLU A 25 -9.00 -20.92 -2.93
C GLU A 25 -7.65 -20.61 -2.28
N LEU A 26 -6.88 -19.66 -2.85
CA LEU A 26 -5.61 -19.20 -2.28
C LEU A 26 -5.78 -18.63 -0.87
N LEU A 27 -6.83 -17.81 -0.67
CA LEU A 27 -7.10 -17.15 0.60
C LEU A 27 -7.39 -18.11 1.76
N LYS A 28 -7.81 -19.34 1.49
CA LYS A 28 -7.99 -20.37 2.54
C LYS A 28 -6.69 -20.78 3.22
N TYR A 29 -5.55 -20.56 2.54
CA TYR A 29 -4.21 -20.93 3.01
C TYR A 29 -3.34 -19.71 3.29
N THR A 30 -3.95 -18.51 3.32
CA THR A 30 -3.23 -17.25 3.52
C THR A 30 -3.66 -16.60 4.83
N ASP A 31 -2.72 -16.41 5.74
CA ASP A 31 -2.99 -15.83 7.06
C ASP A 31 -2.93 -14.29 7.05
N LEU A 32 -2.16 -13.71 6.13
CA LEU A 32 -1.95 -12.26 6.05
C LEU A 32 -1.62 -11.83 4.61
N ILE A 33 -2.14 -10.68 4.20
CA ILE A 33 -1.73 -10.02 2.96
C ILE A 33 -1.18 -8.63 3.26
N LEU A 34 0.03 -8.37 2.76
CA LEU A 34 0.63 -7.03 2.73
C LEU A 34 0.16 -6.34 1.44
N VAL A 35 -0.59 -5.25 1.56
CA VAL A 35 -1.17 -4.53 0.42
C VAL A 35 -0.48 -3.19 0.25
N ASP A 36 0.15 -2.98 -0.90
CA ASP A 36 0.77 -1.71 -1.25
C ASP A 36 -0.26 -0.72 -1.82
N LEU A 37 -0.60 0.32 -1.09
CA LEU A 37 -1.41 1.45 -1.58
C LEU A 37 -0.50 2.64 -1.90
N LYS A 38 -0.12 2.77 -3.16
CA LYS A 38 0.93 3.73 -3.58
C LYS A 38 0.43 5.17 -3.74
N HIS A 39 -0.82 5.36 -4.16
CA HIS A 39 -1.47 6.67 -4.22
C HIS A 39 -2.98 6.51 -4.33
N ILE A 40 -3.75 7.36 -3.63
CA ILE A 40 -5.22 7.31 -3.68
C ILE A 40 -5.79 7.96 -4.94
N ASP A 41 -5.18 9.06 -5.41
CA ASP A 41 -5.61 9.73 -6.63
C ASP A 41 -5.28 8.88 -7.86
N ARG A 42 -6.28 8.69 -8.70
CA ARG A 42 -6.25 7.80 -9.86
C ARG A 42 -5.21 8.21 -10.91
N GLU A 43 -5.15 9.51 -11.21
CA GLU A 43 -4.24 10.04 -12.25
C GLU A 43 -2.80 10.13 -11.72
N LYS A 44 -2.62 10.50 -10.45
CA LYS A 44 -1.29 10.51 -9.80
C LYS A 44 -0.76 9.09 -9.69
N HIS A 45 -1.61 8.10 -9.34
CA HIS A 45 -1.22 6.69 -9.32
C HIS A 45 -0.75 6.21 -10.71
N LYS A 46 -1.48 6.58 -11.77
CA LYS A 46 -1.08 6.23 -13.14
C LYS A 46 0.27 6.86 -13.53
N ARG A 47 0.51 8.12 -13.16
CA ARG A 47 1.81 8.77 -13.41
C ARG A 47 2.94 8.08 -12.67
N LEU A 48 2.70 7.62 -11.44
CA LEU A 48 3.67 6.96 -10.59
C LEU A 48 3.99 5.53 -11.04
N THR A 49 2.99 4.76 -11.44
CA THR A 49 3.10 3.31 -11.65
C THR A 49 2.84 2.85 -13.09
N GLY A 50 2.38 3.75 -13.94
CA GLY A 50 1.95 3.42 -15.30
C GLY A 50 0.53 2.81 -15.39
N LYS A 51 -0.14 2.56 -14.26
CA LYS A 51 -1.47 1.94 -14.19
C LYS A 51 -2.40 2.72 -13.26
N TYR A 52 -3.70 2.64 -13.51
CA TYR A 52 -4.72 3.16 -12.60
C TYR A 52 -4.84 2.27 -11.34
N ASN A 53 -5.37 2.84 -10.25
CA ASN A 53 -5.51 2.14 -8.96
C ASN A 53 -6.87 1.50 -8.73
N ASP A 54 -7.83 1.64 -9.66
CA ASP A 54 -9.22 1.19 -9.47
C ASP A 54 -9.32 -0.27 -8.99
N HIS A 55 -8.60 -1.18 -9.66
CA HIS A 55 -8.60 -2.61 -9.30
C HIS A 55 -7.81 -2.91 -8.01
N ILE A 56 -6.85 -2.07 -7.65
CA ILE A 56 -6.09 -2.20 -6.39
C ILE A 56 -6.99 -1.85 -5.20
N LEU A 57 -7.75 -0.75 -5.30
CA LEU A 57 -8.70 -0.36 -4.26
C LEU A 57 -9.83 -1.40 -4.13
N LYS A 58 -10.32 -1.94 -5.25
CA LYS A 58 -11.27 -3.06 -5.27
C LYS A 58 -10.70 -4.32 -4.63
N PHE A 59 -9.41 -4.62 -4.84
CA PHE A 59 -8.75 -5.75 -4.17
C PHE A 59 -8.74 -5.57 -2.65
N ALA A 60 -8.34 -4.40 -2.17
CA ALA A 60 -8.36 -4.12 -0.74
C ALA A 60 -9.77 -4.23 -0.14
N GLN A 61 -10.80 -3.73 -0.86
CA GLN A 61 -12.20 -3.88 -0.45
C GLN A 61 -12.63 -5.35 -0.46
N TYR A 62 -12.28 -6.13 -1.50
CA TYR A 62 -12.59 -7.55 -1.56
C TYR A 62 -12.01 -8.33 -0.38
N LEU A 63 -10.75 -8.06 -0.01
CA LEU A 63 -10.13 -8.65 1.17
C LEU A 63 -10.85 -8.25 2.46
N SER A 64 -11.32 -6.99 2.53
CA SER A 64 -12.11 -6.51 3.67
C SER A 64 -13.45 -7.22 3.78
N ASP A 65 -14.16 -7.41 2.68
CA ASP A 65 -15.46 -8.09 2.65
C ASP A 65 -15.32 -9.58 3.03
N LYS A 66 -14.18 -10.19 2.70
CA LYS A 66 -13.82 -11.56 3.09
C LYS A 66 -13.20 -11.67 4.48
N ASN A 67 -12.99 -10.54 5.17
CA ASN A 67 -12.33 -10.45 6.47
C ASN A 67 -10.95 -11.11 6.52
N ILE A 68 -10.20 -11.03 5.42
CA ILE A 68 -8.82 -11.52 5.32
C ILE A 68 -7.89 -10.50 5.98
N PRO A 69 -7.05 -10.85 6.96
CA PRO A 69 -6.15 -9.91 7.62
C PRO A 69 -5.23 -9.22 6.62
N VAL A 70 -5.11 -7.89 6.73
CA VAL A 70 -4.20 -7.12 5.88
C VAL A 70 -3.32 -6.17 6.69
N TRP A 71 -2.10 -5.97 6.21
CA TRP A 71 -1.28 -4.82 6.53
C TRP A 71 -1.26 -3.90 5.32
N ILE A 72 -1.52 -2.63 5.53
CA ILE A 72 -1.41 -1.63 4.47
C ILE A 72 -0.03 -1.03 4.51
N ARG A 73 0.64 -0.97 3.34
CA ARG A 73 1.94 -0.32 3.20
C ARG A 73 1.85 0.86 2.24
N HIS A 74 2.45 1.96 2.65
CA HIS A 74 2.57 3.17 1.85
C HIS A 74 4.00 3.66 1.81
N VAL A 75 4.58 3.76 0.62
CA VAL A 75 5.93 4.33 0.45
C VAL A 75 5.80 5.84 0.39
N LEU A 76 6.41 6.51 1.35
CA LEU A 76 6.40 7.97 1.49
C LEU A 76 7.56 8.57 0.71
N VAL A 77 7.27 9.12 -0.46
CA VAL A 77 8.25 9.79 -1.34
C VAL A 77 7.94 11.28 -1.34
N PRO A 78 8.88 12.14 -0.87
CA PRO A 78 8.71 13.59 -0.89
C PRO A 78 8.32 14.11 -2.27
N ASP A 79 7.39 15.06 -2.31
CA ASP A 79 6.83 15.69 -3.52
C ASP A 79 6.13 14.73 -4.52
N VAL A 80 5.97 13.45 -4.16
CA VAL A 80 5.34 12.43 -5.01
C VAL A 80 4.12 11.81 -4.34
N THR A 81 4.30 11.25 -3.13
CA THR A 81 3.23 10.54 -2.41
C THR A 81 2.94 11.13 -1.03
N ASP A 82 3.63 12.18 -0.61
CA ASP A 82 3.60 12.73 0.74
C ASP A 82 2.70 13.96 0.92
N PHE A 83 1.84 14.28 -0.04
CA PHE A 83 0.89 15.40 0.08
C PHE A 83 -0.20 15.10 1.10
N ASP A 84 -0.38 16.01 2.06
CA ASP A 84 -1.34 15.88 3.17
C ASP A 84 -2.76 15.53 2.70
N GLU A 85 -3.28 16.22 1.69
CA GLU A 85 -4.60 15.95 1.11
C GLU A 85 -4.71 14.52 0.57
N SER A 86 -3.65 14.02 -0.04
CA SER A 86 -3.63 12.65 -0.58
C SER A 86 -3.55 11.60 0.52
N LEU A 87 -2.78 11.89 1.57
CA LEU A 87 -2.67 11.03 2.76
C LEU A 87 -4.00 10.99 3.53
N ASP A 88 -4.68 12.12 3.68
CA ASP A 88 -6.00 12.18 4.33
C ASP A 88 -7.03 11.35 3.57
N LYS A 89 -7.14 11.52 2.24
CA LYS A 89 -8.03 10.70 1.40
C LYS A 89 -7.71 9.22 1.45
N LEU A 90 -6.40 8.89 1.50
CA LEU A 90 -5.98 7.50 1.64
C LEU A 90 -6.35 6.95 3.01
N GLY A 91 -6.18 7.74 4.07
CA GLY A 91 -6.61 7.39 5.43
C GLY A 91 -8.13 7.19 5.53
N GLU A 92 -8.93 8.04 4.89
CA GLU A 92 -10.39 7.87 4.77
C GLU A 92 -10.73 6.52 4.11
N PHE A 93 -10.09 6.19 2.99
CA PHE A 93 -10.29 4.90 2.33
C PHE A 93 -9.88 3.72 3.23
N ILE A 94 -8.70 3.78 3.85
CA ILE A 94 -8.23 2.74 4.78
C ILE A 94 -9.23 2.56 5.94
N GLY A 95 -9.80 3.67 6.44
CA GLY A 95 -10.84 3.64 7.49
C GLY A 95 -12.13 2.93 7.10
N THR A 96 -12.41 2.71 5.80
CA THR A 96 -13.55 1.91 5.34
C THR A 96 -13.30 0.40 5.41
N LEU A 97 -12.04 -0.02 5.52
CA LEU A 97 -11.65 -1.42 5.55
C LEU A 97 -11.76 -1.99 6.98
N LYS A 98 -12.36 -3.16 7.14
CA LYS A 98 -12.68 -3.77 8.45
C LYS A 98 -11.58 -4.71 8.97
N ASN A 99 -10.62 -5.05 8.12
CA ASN A 99 -9.67 -6.15 8.29
C ASN A 99 -8.21 -5.67 8.43
N VAL A 100 -8.00 -4.36 8.55
CA VAL A 100 -6.65 -3.77 8.67
C VAL A 100 -6.10 -4.02 10.07
N GLN A 101 -5.00 -4.76 10.16
CA GLN A 101 -4.29 -5.02 11.41
C GLN A 101 -3.16 -4.03 11.66
N LYS A 102 -2.55 -3.50 10.59
CA LYS A 102 -1.41 -2.59 10.67
C LYS A 102 -1.33 -1.67 9.46
N VAL A 103 -0.84 -0.46 9.67
CA VAL A 103 -0.39 0.43 8.61
C VAL A 103 1.10 0.66 8.76
N GLU A 104 1.85 0.53 7.68
CA GLU A 104 3.29 0.81 7.61
C GLU A 104 3.55 1.94 6.64
N VAL A 105 4.15 3.02 7.14
CA VAL A 105 4.74 4.07 6.30
C VAL A 105 6.19 3.71 6.08
N LEU A 106 6.55 3.48 4.83
CA LEU A 106 7.90 3.11 4.41
C LEU A 106 8.59 4.37 3.86
N PRO A 107 9.54 4.97 4.58
CA PRO A 107 10.23 6.14 4.08
C PRO A 107 11.05 5.79 2.83
N TYR A 108 10.98 6.66 1.82
CA TYR A 108 11.81 6.56 0.64
C TYR A 108 13.30 6.54 1.02
N HIS A 109 14.07 5.73 0.32
CA HIS A 109 15.54 5.64 0.47
C HIS A 109 16.24 5.36 -0.86
N LYS A 110 17.50 5.75 -0.97
CA LYS A 110 18.30 5.63 -2.21
C LYS A 110 19.03 4.29 -2.38
N LEU A 111 18.74 3.26 -1.58
CA LEU A 111 19.44 1.97 -1.62
C LEU A 111 19.37 1.23 -2.95
N GLY A 112 18.38 1.54 -3.79
CA GLY A 112 18.21 0.90 -5.11
C GLY A 112 18.87 1.65 -6.28
N VAL A 113 19.45 2.83 -6.08
CA VAL A 113 19.97 3.70 -7.15
C VAL A 113 21.02 2.99 -7.99
N TYR A 114 21.95 2.26 -7.36
CA TYR A 114 23.00 1.52 -8.06
C TYR A 114 22.47 0.56 -9.14
N LYS A 115 21.24 0.06 -9.01
CA LYS A 115 20.63 -0.82 -10.02
C LYS A 115 20.30 -0.06 -11.30
N TRP A 116 19.88 1.20 -11.17
CA TRP A 116 19.64 2.07 -12.33
C TRP A 116 20.95 2.40 -13.05
N GLU A 117 21.99 2.72 -12.28
CA GLU A 117 23.33 2.97 -12.82
C GLU A 117 23.86 1.73 -13.58
N THR A 118 23.73 0.53 -12.97
CA THR A 118 24.14 -0.74 -13.58
C THR A 118 23.42 -1.01 -14.91
N LEU A 119 22.15 -0.57 -15.02
CA LEU A 119 21.35 -0.73 -16.24
C LEU A 119 21.55 0.42 -17.24
N GLY A 120 22.39 1.43 -16.92
CA GLY A 120 22.60 2.61 -17.76
C GLY A 120 21.35 3.51 -17.85
N LEU A 121 20.45 3.44 -16.86
CA LEU A 121 19.22 4.22 -16.81
C LEU A 121 19.37 5.41 -15.87
N LYS A 122 18.79 6.56 -16.25
CA LYS A 122 18.72 7.72 -15.37
C LYS A 122 17.69 7.46 -14.25
N TYR A 123 18.13 7.67 -13.00
CA TYR A 123 17.23 7.54 -11.83
C TYR A 123 16.28 8.74 -11.74
N PRO A 124 14.94 8.55 -11.76
CA PRO A 124 13.99 9.66 -11.82
C PRO A 124 13.93 10.52 -10.55
N LEU A 125 14.38 9.98 -9.41
CA LEU A 125 14.34 10.62 -8.09
C LEU A 125 15.75 10.95 -7.57
N GLU A 126 16.68 11.28 -8.48
CA GLU A 126 18.09 11.55 -8.15
C GLU A 126 18.23 12.66 -7.10
N ASP A 127 17.44 13.74 -7.26
CA ASP A 127 17.46 14.92 -6.40
C ASP A 127 16.50 14.81 -5.19
N THR A 128 15.78 13.69 -5.04
CA THR A 128 14.83 13.49 -3.94
C THR A 128 15.57 12.97 -2.71
N GLU A 129 15.53 13.70 -1.60
CA GLU A 129 16.05 13.23 -0.31
C GLU A 129 15.01 12.40 0.46
N PRO A 130 15.45 11.49 1.36
CA PRO A 130 14.52 10.79 2.25
C PRO A 130 13.68 11.75 3.08
N PRO A 131 12.43 11.40 3.41
CA PRO A 131 11.60 12.23 4.28
C PRO A 131 12.16 12.29 5.70
N SER A 132 11.88 13.38 6.44
CA SER A 132 12.22 13.47 7.85
C SER A 132 11.34 12.55 8.70
N ASP A 133 11.82 12.20 9.91
CA ASP A 133 11.05 11.38 10.86
C ASP A 133 9.70 12.02 11.21
N GLU A 134 9.67 13.36 11.37
CA GLU A 134 8.44 14.13 11.61
C GLU A 134 7.44 13.97 10.46
N ARG A 135 7.94 13.93 9.21
CA ARG A 135 7.10 13.76 8.03
C ARG A 135 6.54 12.34 7.95
N VAL A 136 7.35 11.34 8.33
CA VAL A 136 6.90 9.94 8.43
C VAL A 136 5.83 9.79 9.51
N GLU A 137 6.02 10.38 10.68
CA GLU A 137 5.05 10.36 11.77
C GLU A 137 3.75 11.07 11.38
N ASN A 138 3.83 12.24 10.73
CA ASN A 138 2.67 12.95 10.20
C ASN A 138 1.87 12.07 9.23
N ALA A 139 2.56 11.43 8.28
CA ALA A 139 1.92 10.53 7.32
C ALA A 139 1.24 9.34 8.01
N TYR A 140 1.90 8.72 8.99
CA TYR A 140 1.31 7.63 9.78
C TYR A 140 0.04 8.07 10.51
N ASN A 141 0.08 9.22 11.16
CA ASN A 141 -1.07 9.76 11.89
C ASN A 141 -2.28 10.04 10.98
N ARG A 142 -2.03 10.55 9.75
CA ARG A 142 -3.08 10.79 8.75
C ARG A 142 -3.68 9.49 8.23
N LEU A 143 -2.84 8.52 7.89
CA LEU A 143 -3.27 7.23 7.35
C LEU A 143 -4.05 6.39 8.37
N THR A 144 -3.78 6.56 9.66
CA THR A 144 -4.41 5.79 10.74
C THR A 144 -5.55 6.52 11.44
N LYS A 145 -5.80 7.78 11.10
CA LYS A 145 -6.78 8.65 11.77
C LYS A 145 -8.18 8.05 11.93
N HIS A 146 -8.60 7.25 10.97
CA HIS A 146 -9.93 6.65 10.91
C HIS A 146 -9.94 5.16 11.31
N LEU A 147 -8.81 4.62 11.75
CA LEU A 147 -8.69 3.24 12.21
C LEU A 147 -8.82 3.15 13.73
N ASN A 148 -9.66 2.24 14.19
CA ASN A 148 -9.65 1.79 15.57
C ASN A 148 -8.66 0.60 15.69
N LEU A 149 -7.38 0.86 15.49
CA LEU A 149 -6.36 -0.16 15.78
C LEU A 149 -6.31 -0.34 17.31
N SER A 150 -6.74 -1.49 17.80
CA SER A 150 -6.41 -1.88 19.17
C SER A 150 -4.88 -1.94 19.26
N VAL A 151 -4.31 -1.04 20.05
CA VAL A 151 -2.86 -1.01 20.32
C VAL A 151 -2.47 -2.41 20.80
N PRO A 152 -1.58 -3.14 20.12
CA PRO A 152 -1.09 -4.40 20.69
C PRO A 152 -0.46 -4.07 22.04
N ALA A 153 -0.90 -4.74 23.08
CA ALA A 153 -0.23 -4.68 24.37
C ALA A 153 1.25 -5.03 24.15
N LYS A 154 2.16 -4.17 24.66
CA LYS A 154 3.62 -4.35 24.58
C LYS A 154 4.05 -5.65 25.21
#